data_efb2cd2e8d97ae446116bfb49da24636
#
_entry.id   efb2cd2e8d97ae446116bfb49da24636
#
_cell.length_a   1.000
_cell.length_b   1.000
_cell.length_c   1.000
_cell.angle_alpha   90.00
_cell.angle_beta   90.00
_cell.angle_gamma   90.00
#
_symmetry.space_group_name_H-M   'P 1'
#
loop_
_entity.id
_entity.type
_entity.pdbx_description
1 polymer ?
#
loop_
_entity_poly.entity_id
_entity_poly.type
_entity_poly.pdbx_seq_one_letter_code
_entity_poly.pdbx_strand_id
1 'polypeptide(L)'
;ENNHXXKKEIKELNIKVISGIINENGFYSIGRRGPNEKESGFWEFPGGKLEKGETNKECISRELKEKLDIVVNVGDLITQYVHKNSETSYHLYFYSITNYFGIPKKIVHDKLEWASVEQFDNFKFLPGDIPIINILRNNNDLI
;
A
#
# COMPACT_ATOMS: atom_id res chain seq x y z
N GLU A 1 -23.08 -26.79 -26.65
CA GLU A 1 -22.72 -26.75 -26.37
C GLU A 1 -22.22 -26.33 -25.86
N ASN A 2 -22.16 -26.13 -25.76
CA ASN A 2 -21.76 -25.83 -25.28
C ASN A 2 -21.07 -25.43 -24.78
N ASN A 3 -20.67 -25.50 -24.81
CA ASN A 3 -20.05 -25.18 -24.40
C ASN A 3 -19.73 -24.61 -23.86
N HIS A 4 -19.59 -24.46 -23.51
CA HIS A 4 -19.46 -23.98 -22.99
C HIS A 4 -19.01 -23.98 -22.00
N UNK A 5 -18.97 -24.70 -21.40
CA UNK A 5 -18.70 -24.72 -21.16
C UNK A 5 -18.11 -24.72 -21.04
N UNK A 6 -17.49 -25.12 -21.40
CA UNK A 6 -16.86 -25.11 -21.40
C UNK A 6 -16.23 -24.53 -21.41
N LYS A 7 -16.36 -23.82 -21.68
CA LYS A 7 -15.45 -22.82 -21.71
C LYS A 7 -15.72 -21.89 -20.63
N LYS A 8 -15.03 -22.08 -19.59
CA LYS A 8 -15.14 -21.27 -18.52
C LYS A 8 -14.38 -20.04 -18.79
N GLU A 9 -14.99 -18.92 -18.73
CA GLU A 9 -14.30 -17.68 -18.88
C GLU A 9 -13.62 -17.35 -17.60
N ILE A 10 -12.33 -17.16 -17.64
CA ILE A 10 -11.59 -16.72 -16.48
C ILE A 10 -11.60 -15.21 -16.46
N LYS A 11 -12.31 -14.67 -15.50
CA LYS A 11 -12.37 -13.24 -15.38
C LYS A 11 -11.26 -12.75 -14.54
N GLU A 12 -10.52 -11.80 -15.09
CA GLU A 12 -9.45 -11.17 -14.35
C GLU A 12 -10.04 -10.23 -13.32
N LEU A 13 -9.61 -10.34 -12.09
CA LEU A 13 -10.05 -9.44 -11.05
C LEU A 13 -9.23 -8.16 -11.10
N ASN A 14 -9.91 -7.04 -11.01
CA ASN A 14 -9.25 -5.73 -10.98
C ASN A 14 -9.54 -5.10 -9.64
N ILE A 15 -8.49 -4.92 -8.87
CA ILE A 15 -8.63 -4.43 -7.51
C ILE A 15 -7.81 -3.16 -7.36
N LYS A 16 -8.43 -2.11 -6.87
CA LYS A 16 -7.73 -0.87 -6.59
C LYS A 16 -7.29 -0.87 -5.14
N VAL A 17 -6.01 -0.60 -4.93
CA VAL A 17 -5.43 -0.52 -3.59
C VAL A 17 -4.79 0.85 -3.43
N ILE A 18 -5.13 1.52 -2.34
CA ILE A 18 -4.65 2.87 -2.08
C ILE A 18 -3.73 2.83 -0.87
N SER A 19 -2.52 3.31 -1.03
CA SER A 19 -1.53 3.30 0.04
C SER A 19 -1.07 4.71 0.37
N GLY A 20 -0.62 4.90 1.61
CA GLY A 20 -0.15 6.19 2.07
C GLY A 20 1.34 6.17 2.36
N ILE A 21 2.01 7.20 1.88
CA ILE A 21 3.44 7.36 2.10
C ILE A 21 3.63 8.44 3.15
N ILE A 22 4.02 8.02 4.34
CA ILE A 22 4.22 8.92 5.47
C ILE A 22 5.72 9.08 5.67
N ASN A 23 6.19 10.29 5.44
CA ASN A 23 7.61 10.60 5.55
C ASN A 23 7.80 11.60 6.68
N GLU A 24 8.57 11.21 7.67
CA GLU A 24 8.88 12.12 8.77
C GLU A 24 10.39 12.22 8.86
N ASN A 25 10.91 13.35 8.41
CA ASN A 25 12.35 13.61 8.48
C ASN A 25 13.19 12.55 7.76
N GLY A 26 12.68 12.06 6.64
CA GLY A 26 13.41 11.08 5.83
C GLY A 26 13.16 9.65 6.22
N PHE A 27 12.30 9.41 7.21
CA PHE A 27 11.95 8.06 7.61
C PHE A 27 10.50 7.78 7.22
N TYR A 28 10.29 6.64 6.60
CA TYR A 28 8.98 6.25 6.09
C TYR A 28 8.32 5.22 7.00
N SER A 29 7.03 5.40 7.21
CA SER A 29 6.28 4.45 8.04
C SER A 29 5.95 3.20 7.25
N ILE A 30 6.41 2.06 7.72
CA ILE A 30 6.13 0.78 7.07
C ILE A 30 5.65 -0.22 8.10
N GLY A 31 4.91 -1.23 7.63
CA GLY A 31 4.36 -2.24 8.52
C GLY A 31 4.57 -3.63 7.97
N ARG A 32 4.73 -4.59 8.87
CA ARG A 32 4.88 -5.99 8.49
C ARG A 32 3.53 -6.68 8.62
N ARG A 33 3.16 -7.37 7.55
CA ARG A 33 1.88 -8.08 7.52
C ARG A 33 1.89 -9.22 8.52
N GLY A 34 0.81 -9.28 9.28
CA GLY A 34 0.72 -10.23 10.39
C GLY A 34 0.45 -11.64 9.96
N PRO A 35 0.50 -12.57 10.92
CA PRO A 35 0.43 -14.00 10.59
C PRO A 35 -0.89 -14.44 9.99
N ASN A 36 -1.97 -13.69 10.18
CA ASN A 36 -3.26 -14.08 9.62
C ASN A 36 -3.54 -13.41 8.29
N GLU A 37 -2.60 -12.62 7.78
CA GLU A 37 -2.77 -11.93 6.52
C GLU A 37 -2.14 -12.70 5.39
N LYS A 38 -2.64 -12.48 4.17
CA LYS A 38 -1.94 -13.00 3.01
C LYS A 38 -0.56 -12.39 2.97
N GLU A 39 0.41 -13.17 2.51
CA GLU A 39 1.79 -12.69 2.40
C GLU A 39 2.30 -12.21 3.74
N SER A 40 2.01 -13.01 4.75
CA SER A 40 2.49 -12.76 6.09
C SER A 40 4.00 -12.61 6.11
N GLY A 41 4.49 -11.67 6.91
CA GLY A 41 5.92 -11.47 7.05
C GLY A 41 6.51 -10.47 6.08
N PHE A 42 5.78 -10.12 5.03
CA PHE A 42 6.24 -9.09 4.10
C PHE A 42 5.93 -7.71 4.66
N TRP A 43 6.74 -6.73 4.25
CA TRP A 43 6.56 -5.34 4.65
C TRP A 43 5.86 -4.57 3.55
N GLU A 44 5.18 -3.51 3.94
CA GLU A 44 4.38 -2.73 3.00
C GLU A 44 4.20 -1.31 3.50
N PHE A 45 3.84 -0.43 2.58
CA PHE A 45 3.31 0.88 2.96
C PHE A 45 1.83 0.69 3.26
N PRO A 46 1.34 1.21 4.39
CA PRO A 46 -0.03 0.90 4.81
C PRO A 46 -1.09 1.42 3.84
N GLY A 47 -2.14 0.66 3.70
CA GLY A 47 -3.25 1.05 2.86
C GLY A 47 -4.26 -0.06 2.78
N GLY A 48 -5.11 -0.01 1.76
CA GLY A 48 -6.11 -1.03 1.60
C GLY A 48 -6.95 -0.84 0.35
N LYS A 49 -7.94 -1.70 0.22
CA LYS A 49 -8.75 -1.75 -0.99
C LYS A 49 -9.79 -0.64 -0.99
N LEU A 50 -9.96 -0.05 -2.18
CA LEU A 50 -10.99 0.95 -2.38
C LEU A 50 -12.36 0.31 -2.23
N GLU A 51 -13.23 0.96 -1.48
CA GLU A 51 -14.59 0.50 -1.32
C GLU A 51 -15.53 1.30 -2.20
N LYS A 52 -16.67 0.70 -2.51
CA LYS A 52 -17.63 1.34 -3.37
C LYS A 52 -18.06 2.68 -2.79
N GLY A 53 -18.07 3.71 -3.63
CA GLY A 53 -18.51 5.02 -3.20
C GLY A 53 -17.47 5.89 -2.59
N GLU A 54 -16.25 5.39 -2.42
CA GLU A 54 -15.15 6.19 -1.86
C GLU A 54 -14.32 6.81 -2.97
N THR A 55 -13.81 8.02 -2.71
CA THR A 55 -12.68 8.49 -3.51
C THR A 55 -11.41 7.84 -3.01
N ASN A 56 -10.35 7.93 -3.80
CA ASN A 56 -9.06 7.39 -3.37
C ASN A 56 -8.61 8.02 -2.06
N LYS A 57 -8.76 9.34 -1.94
CA LYS A 57 -8.30 10.00 -0.72
C LYS A 57 -9.13 9.62 0.48
N GLU A 58 -10.44 9.43 0.29
CA GLU A 58 -11.27 8.93 1.38
C GLU A 58 -10.84 7.54 1.81
N CYS A 59 -10.50 6.71 0.83
CA CYS A 59 -10.07 5.35 1.13
C CYS A 59 -8.83 5.35 2.00
N ILE A 60 -7.81 6.10 1.60
CA ILE A 60 -6.57 6.04 2.38
C ILE A 60 -6.76 6.66 3.76
N SER A 61 -7.60 7.69 3.88
CA SER A 61 -7.90 8.25 5.19
C SER A 61 -8.55 7.20 6.10
N ARG A 62 -9.51 6.47 5.55
CA ARG A 62 -10.19 5.43 6.31
C ARG A 62 -9.25 4.30 6.68
N GLU A 63 -8.45 3.84 5.72
CA GLU A 63 -7.56 2.72 5.97
C GLU A 63 -6.51 3.06 7.04
N LEU A 64 -5.97 4.27 7.00
CA LEU A 64 -4.97 4.62 7.99
C LEU A 64 -5.59 4.81 9.37
N LYS A 65 -6.83 5.25 9.41
CA LYS A 65 -7.52 5.31 10.70
C LYS A 65 -7.76 3.89 11.23
N GLU A 66 -8.21 2.98 10.36
CA GLU A 66 -8.51 1.63 10.78
C GLU A 66 -7.26 0.86 11.19
N LYS A 67 -6.18 1.01 10.42
CA LYS A 67 -5.03 0.14 10.60
C LYS A 67 -3.97 0.70 11.52
N LEU A 68 -3.88 2.03 11.64
CA LEU A 68 -2.84 2.67 12.45
C LEU A 68 -3.41 3.59 13.52
N ASP A 69 -4.70 3.84 13.49
CA ASP A 69 -5.38 4.76 14.42
C ASP A 69 -4.80 6.16 14.35
N ILE A 70 -4.55 6.64 13.14
CA ILE A 70 -4.13 8.02 12.93
C ILE A 70 -5.11 8.72 12.01
N VAL A 71 -5.18 10.04 12.17
CA VAL A 71 -5.99 10.88 11.30
C VAL A 71 -5.04 11.64 10.40
N VAL A 72 -5.28 11.58 9.10
CA VAL A 72 -4.30 12.08 8.14
C VAL A 72 -4.87 13.16 7.25
N ASN A 73 -3.97 13.99 6.74
CA ASN A 73 -4.26 14.87 5.61
C ASN A 73 -3.58 14.28 4.40
N VAL A 74 -4.36 14.02 3.36
CA VAL A 74 -3.86 13.35 2.17
C VAL A 74 -3.40 14.39 1.16
N GLY A 75 -2.18 14.24 0.68
CA GLY A 75 -1.62 15.16 -0.30
C GLY A 75 -1.76 14.63 -1.70
N ASP A 76 -0.71 14.82 -2.49
CA ASP A 76 -0.75 14.49 -3.91
C ASP A 76 -0.48 13.03 -4.18
N LEU A 77 -1.00 12.58 -5.29
CA LEU A 77 -0.65 11.24 -5.80
C LEU A 77 0.81 11.24 -6.21
N ILE A 78 1.58 10.31 -5.66
CA ILE A 78 2.98 10.19 -6.03
C ILE A 78 3.12 9.39 -7.31
N THR A 79 2.44 8.24 -7.35
CA THR A 79 2.50 7.38 -8.53
C THR A 79 1.36 6.38 -8.49
N GLN A 80 1.12 5.77 -9.62
CA GLN A 80 0.18 4.68 -9.72
C GLN A 80 0.67 3.72 -10.79
N TYR A 81 0.39 2.45 -10.62
CA TYR A 81 0.75 1.45 -11.62
C TYR A 81 -0.02 0.17 -11.35
N VAL A 82 0.08 -0.77 -12.30
CA VAL A 82 -0.61 -2.05 -12.18
C VAL A 82 0.42 -3.11 -11.83
N HIS A 83 0.06 -3.94 -10.86
CA HIS A 83 0.84 -5.11 -10.49
C HIS A 83 -0.04 -6.33 -10.70
N LYS A 84 0.43 -7.24 -11.53
CA LYS A 84 -0.34 -8.44 -11.83
C LYS A 84 0.19 -9.63 -11.05
N ASN A 85 -0.74 -10.41 -10.54
CA ASN A 85 -0.40 -11.59 -9.79
C ASN A 85 -1.41 -12.65 -10.17
N SER A 86 -0.97 -13.65 -10.94
CA SER A 86 -1.87 -14.69 -11.38
C SER A 86 -3.05 -14.07 -12.14
N GLU A 87 -4.27 -14.23 -11.63
CA GLU A 87 -5.46 -13.73 -12.32
C GLU A 87 -5.93 -12.41 -11.77
N THR A 88 -5.17 -11.79 -10.89
CA THR A 88 -5.57 -10.54 -10.27
C THR A 88 -4.69 -9.41 -10.76
N SER A 89 -5.32 -8.32 -11.20
CA SER A 89 -4.62 -7.09 -11.49
C SER A 89 -4.88 -6.14 -10.34
N TYR A 90 -3.81 -5.69 -9.71
CA TYR A 90 -3.91 -4.70 -8.66
C TYR A 90 -3.51 -3.36 -9.24
N HIS A 91 -4.41 -2.40 -9.19
CA HIS A 91 -4.07 -1.03 -9.57
C HIS A 91 -3.68 -0.31 -8.29
N LEU A 92 -2.42 -0.01 -8.15
CA LEU A 92 -1.85 0.52 -6.92
C LEU A 92 -1.66 2.01 -7.04
N TYR A 93 -2.16 2.74 -6.03
CA TYR A 93 -2.06 4.20 -5.97
C TYR A 93 -1.33 4.55 -4.69
N PHE A 94 -0.34 5.44 -4.79
CA PHE A 94 0.44 5.84 -3.61
C PHE A 94 0.31 7.35 -3.44
N TYR A 95 -0.25 7.75 -2.30
CA TYR A 95 -0.47 9.15 -1.99
C TYR A 95 0.46 9.62 -0.90
N SER A 96 0.94 10.84 -1.05
CA SER A 96 1.71 11.50 -0.01
C SER A 96 0.76 11.84 1.14
N ILE A 97 1.22 11.63 2.37
CA ILE A 97 0.48 12.04 3.56
C ILE A 97 1.20 13.28 4.09
N THR A 98 0.53 14.42 4.00
CA THR A 98 1.21 15.67 4.32
C THR A 98 1.37 15.90 5.81
N ASN A 99 0.39 15.46 6.60
CA ASN A 99 0.62 15.39 8.03
C ASN A 99 -0.39 14.45 8.66
N TYR A 100 -0.17 14.13 9.93
CA TYR A 100 -1.07 13.21 10.61
C TYR A 100 -1.10 13.54 12.09
N PHE A 101 -2.17 13.08 12.74
CA PHE A 101 -2.37 13.24 14.16
C PHE A 101 -2.51 11.87 14.80
N GLY A 102 -1.86 11.68 15.92
CA GLY A 102 -1.88 10.41 16.62
C GLY A 102 -0.54 9.71 16.49
N ILE A 103 -0.40 8.60 17.17
CA ILE A 103 0.81 7.78 17.12
C ILE A 103 0.43 6.47 16.46
N PRO A 104 1.08 6.11 15.36
CA PRO A 104 0.70 4.87 14.67
C PRO A 104 0.74 3.67 15.59
N LYS A 105 -0.31 2.86 15.53
CA LYS A 105 -0.47 1.69 16.38
C LYS A 105 -0.52 0.42 15.56
N LYS A 106 -0.02 -0.66 16.13
CA LYS A 106 -0.06 -1.96 15.48
C LYS A 106 -1.43 -2.57 15.70
N ILE A 107 -2.35 -2.31 14.80
CA ILE A 107 -3.67 -2.91 14.89
C ILE A 107 -3.74 -4.18 14.08
N VAL A 108 -3.30 -4.12 12.82
CA VAL A 108 -3.31 -5.31 11.96
C VAL A 108 -1.92 -5.80 11.63
N HIS A 109 -0.92 -4.93 11.65
CA HIS A 109 0.47 -5.35 11.40
C HIS A 109 1.07 -5.93 12.66
N ASP A 110 2.04 -6.82 12.52
CA ASP A 110 2.70 -7.33 13.71
C ASP A 110 3.98 -6.57 14.04
N LYS A 111 4.42 -5.68 13.15
CA LYS A 111 5.50 -4.75 13.45
C LYS A 111 5.28 -3.47 12.67
N LEU A 112 5.71 -2.37 13.25
CA LEU A 112 5.78 -1.08 12.55
C LEU A 112 7.18 -0.55 12.70
N GLU A 113 7.68 0.07 11.64
CA GLU A 113 9.03 0.66 11.66
C GLU A 113 9.01 1.97 10.91
N TRP A 114 9.95 2.82 11.25
CA TRP A 114 10.27 4.01 10.48
C TRP A 114 11.60 3.72 9.80
N ALA A 115 11.62 3.73 8.48
CA ALA A 115 12.79 3.33 7.73
C ALA A 115 13.17 4.38 6.70
N SER A 116 14.45 4.70 6.63
CA SER A 116 14.95 5.58 5.58
C SER A 116 15.15 4.78 4.30
N VAL A 117 15.35 5.48 3.17
CA VAL A 117 15.55 4.76 1.92
C VAL A 117 16.80 3.89 1.97
N GLU A 118 17.81 4.31 2.73
CA GLU A 118 19.03 3.51 2.87
C GLU A 118 18.76 2.20 3.59
N GLN A 119 17.71 2.16 4.40
CA GLN A 119 17.40 0.99 5.19
C GLN A 119 16.41 0.05 4.49
N PHE A 120 15.85 0.45 3.34
CA PHE A 120 14.81 -0.35 2.71
C PHE A 120 15.26 -1.78 2.39
N ASP A 121 16.54 -1.97 2.08
CA ASP A 121 17.02 -3.31 1.77
C ASP A 121 16.99 -4.26 2.97
N ASN A 122 16.81 -3.73 4.17
CA ASN A 122 16.71 -4.57 5.36
C ASN A 122 15.32 -5.18 5.53
N PHE A 123 14.38 -4.81 4.68
CA PHE A 123 12.99 -5.25 4.82
C PHE A 123 12.55 -5.96 3.55
N LYS A 124 11.84 -7.05 3.72
CA LYS A 124 11.34 -7.80 2.56
C LYS A 124 9.98 -7.25 2.18
N PHE A 125 9.98 -6.35 1.22
CA PHE A 125 8.74 -5.70 0.80
C PHE A 125 7.92 -6.57 -0.13
N LEU A 126 6.60 -6.36 -0.09
CA LEU A 126 5.72 -6.97 -1.08
C LEU A 126 6.21 -6.64 -2.48
N PRO A 127 6.15 -7.60 -3.40
CA PRO A 127 6.58 -7.31 -4.78
C PRO A 127 5.88 -6.11 -5.39
N GLY A 128 4.61 -5.90 -5.07
CA GLY A 128 3.88 -4.77 -5.62
C GLY A 128 4.39 -3.42 -5.14
N ASP A 129 5.17 -3.39 -4.06
CA ASP A 129 5.70 -2.13 -3.55
C ASP A 129 7.10 -1.83 -4.05
N ILE A 130 7.70 -2.70 -4.85
CA ILE A 130 9.05 -2.44 -5.32
C ILE A 130 9.14 -1.20 -6.20
N PRO A 131 8.21 -0.97 -7.14
CA PRO A 131 8.36 0.26 -7.94
C PRO A 131 8.27 1.55 -7.13
N ILE A 132 7.39 1.63 -6.13
CA ILE A 132 7.33 2.87 -5.33
C ILE A 132 8.63 3.04 -4.54
N ILE A 133 9.22 1.93 -4.07
CA ILE A 133 10.48 2.02 -3.36
C ILE A 133 11.55 2.64 -4.25
N ASN A 134 11.60 2.23 -5.52
CA ASN A 134 12.58 2.80 -6.43
C ASN A 134 12.33 4.28 -6.67
N ILE A 135 11.06 4.67 -6.74
CA ILE A 135 10.72 6.07 -6.91
C ILE A 135 11.17 6.87 -5.68
N LEU A 136 10.92 6.35 -4.49
CA LEU A 136 11.32 7.07 -3.27
C LEU A 136 12.82 7.20 -3.18
N ARG A 137 13.56 6.16 -3.58
CA ARG A 137 15.01 6.24 -3.57
C ARG A 137 15.52 7.30 -4.52
N ASN A 138 14.97 7.34 -5.73
CA ASN A 138 15.44 8.28 -6.74
C ASN A 138 15.10 9.72 -6.34
N ASN A 139 13.94 9.92 -5.76
CA ASN A 139 13.51 11.27 -5.40
C ASN A 139 14.16 11.78 -4.13
N ASN A 140 14.64 10.87 -3.30
CA ASN A 140 15.23 11.27 -2.04
C ASN A 140 16.45 12.15 -2.24
N ASP A 141 17.14 11.97 -3.34
CA ASP A 141 18.34 12.75 -3.61
C ASP A 141 18.03 14.17 -4.06
N LEU A 142 16.79 14.44 -4.40
CA LEU A 142 16.41 15.76 -4.90
C LEU A 142 16.07 16.74 -3.80
N ILE A 143 15.99 16.29 -2.59
CA ILE A 143 15.58 17.12 -1.47
C ILE A 143 16.73 17.77 -0.75
#